data_85f1975cb1cbf01586eee774058a497c
#
_entry.id   85f1975cb1cbf01586eee774058a497c
#
_cell.length_a   1.000
_cell.length_b   1.000
_cell.length_c   1.000
_cell.angle_alpha   90.00
_cell.angle_beta   90.00
_cell.angle_gamma   90.00
#
_symmetry.space_group_name_H-M   'P 1'
#
loop_
_entity.id
_entity.type
_entity.pdbx_description
1 polymer ?
#
loop_
_entity_poly.entity_id
_entity_poly.type
_entity_poly.pdbx_seq_one_letter_code
_entity_poly.pdbx_strand_id
1 'polypeptide(L)'
;MKTPELIAALVTLTLASSTLVTAAKPESQSDRPNIVFVLIDDLGWNGTESYGNKLVKTPHIDKLASGGAQFDAAYAMAQCSPTRFAFMTGQYAARTNHTAVIMEKHCMPYARMIQPESNRSMDKNLFNVGRMLKQAGYHVGQVGKWHVDLAEIGPQRKELGRDYIAQWGWEEMKSSPDFKLEDDAKGVMKMTNAALHYLDTHRDQPAFAYLAHQTVHTGVQAPERLVQKYMDKGYARALSKQPKISERHCADFLAMIDYVDESIGYLMEGIEELQLERETIVIFMSDNGG
;
A
#
# COMPACT_ATOMS: atom_id res chain seq x y z
N MET A 1 27.04 69.48 -30.30
CA MET A 1 27.89 69.43 -29.08
C MET A 1 27.02 69.20 -27.87
N LYS A 2 27.37 68.30 -27.01
CA LYS A 2 26.76 67.84 -25.73
C LYS A 2 25.81 66.63 -25.94
N THR A 3 25.99 65.45 -25.38
CA THR A 3 27.01 64.89 -24.47
C THR A 3 26.73 63.41 -24.33
N PRO A 4 27.72 62.54 -24.20
CA PRO A 4 27.53 61.12 -24.01
C PRO A 4 27.60 60.70 -22.53
N GLU A 5 26.84 61.29 -21.66
CA GLU A 5 26.93 61.01 -20.24
C GLU A 5 25.65 60.34 -19.64
N LEU A 6 24.61 60.02 -20.44
CA LEU A 6 23.37 59.46 -19.93
C LEU A 6 23.23 57.93 -20.15
N ILE A 7 24.25 57.25 -20.73
CA ILE A 7 24.17 55.81 -21.01
C ILE A 7 24.95 54.98 -19.94
N ALA A 8 25.81 55.60 -19.14
CA ALA A 8 26.61 54.86 -18.17
C ALA A 8 25.89 54.59 -16.80
N ALA A 9 24.73 55.21 -16.54
CA ALA A 9 24.00 55.06 -15.29
C ALA A 9 22.95 53.95 -15.27
N LEU A 10 22.65 53.31 -16.43
CA LEU A 10 21.60 52.29 -16.51
C LEU A 10 22.09 50.83 -16.56
N VAL A 11 23.42 50.62 -16.52
CA VAL A 11 24.02 49.25 -16.60
C VAL A 11 24.47 48.72 -15.23
N THR A 12 24.46 49.53 -14.19
CA THR A 12 24.96 49.13 -12.86
C THR A 12 23.90 48.75 -11.85
N LEU A 13 22.62 48.67 -12.23
CA LEU A 13 21.53 48.34 -11.29
C LEU A 13 20.85 46.94 -11.52
N THR A 14 21.42 46.10 -12.35
CA THR A 14 20.86 44.75 -12.64
C THR A 14 21.69 43.56 -12.16
N LEU A 15 22.66 43.73 -11.29
CA LEU A 15 23.58 42.67 -10.85
C LEU A 15 23.58 42.43 -9.33
N ALA A 16 22.51 42.70 -8.62
CA ALA A 16 22.41 42.43 -7.20
C ALA A 16 21.11 41.74 -6.76
N SER A 17 20.66 40.76 -7.57
CA SER A 17 19.66 39.76 -7.12
C SER A 17 20.22 38.36 -7.36
N SER A 18 21.42 38.10 -6.87
CA SER A 18 21.80 36.72 -6.57
C SER A 18 20.96 36.30 -5.37
N THR A 19 19.81 35.69 -5.63
CA THR A 19 19.11 34.86 -4.66
C THR A 19 20.13 33.85 -4.16
N LEU A 20 20.59 34.03 -2.94
CA LEU A 20 21.25 32.97 -2.18
C LEU A 20 20.26 31.81 -2.14
N VAL A 21 20.38 30.88 -3.09
CA VAL A 21 19.88 29.53 -2.91
C VAL A 21 20.74 29.00 -1.75
N THR A 22 20.26 29.17 -0.54
CA THR A 22 20.79 28.45 0.60
C THR A 22 20.65 26.97 0.25
N ALA A 23 21.77 26.33 -0.07
CA ALA A 23 21.82 24.90 -0.17
C ALA A 23 21.21 24.35 1.12
N ALA A 24 20.08 23.67 1.01
CA ALA A 24 19.47 23.00 2.14
C ALA A 24 20.58 22.15 2.77
N LYS A 25 20.78 22.33 4.09
CA LYS A 25 21.71 21.50 4.86
C LYS A 25 21.36 20.04 4.50
N PRO A 26 22.32 19.20 4.14
CA PRO A 26 21.99 17.80 3.89
C PRO A 26 21.31 17.25 5.15
N GLU A 27 20.06 16.81 5.00
CA GLU A 27 19.29 16.17 6.07
C GLU A 27 20.16 15.06 6.65
N SER A 28 20.32 15.05 7.96
CA SER A 28 21.01 13.95 8.62
C SER A 28 20.18 12.68 8.40
N GLN A 29 20.81 11.54 8.30
CA GLN A 29 20.12 10.26 8.14
C GLN A 29 19.18 9.97 9.33
N SER A 30 19.42 10.63 10.48
CA SER A 30 18.58 10.59 11.67
C SER A 30 17.24 11.33 11.52
N ASP A 31 17.12 12.29 10.58
CA ASP A 31 15.93 13.14 10.43
C ASP A 31 14.89 12.54 9.47
N ARG A 32 15.19 11.42 8.80
CA ARG A 32 14.26 10.75 7.88
C ARG A 32 13.28 9.85 8.62
N PRO A 33 11.96 10.01 8.41
CA PRO A 33 10.97 9.20 9.08
C PRO A 33 10.98 7.75 8.58
N ASN A 34 10.48 6.83 9.38
CA ASN A 34 10.03 5.53 8.89
C ASN A 34 8.77 5.71 8.03
N ILE A 35 8.52 4.78 7.14
CA ILE A 35 7.33 4.78 6.29
C ILE A 35 6.69 3.40 6.34
N VAL A 36 5.43 3.35 6.77
CA VAL A 36 4.59 2.14 6.67
C VAL A 36 3.53 2.38 5.61
N PHE A 37 3.60 1.66 4.52
CA PHE A 37 2.62 1.73 3.43
C PHE A 37 1.71 0.51 3.49
N VAL A 38 0.46 0.72 3.90
CA VAL A 38 -0.57 -0.32 4.00
C VAL A 38 -1.42 -0.30 2.75
N LEU A 39 -1.39 -1.39 1.98
CA LEU A 39 -2.20 -1.56 0.78
C LEU A 39 -3.22 -2.67 0.98
N ILE A 40 -4.48 -2.34 0.83
CA ILE A 40 -5.61 -3.26 0.96
C ILE A 40 -6.08 -3.70 -0.42
N ASP A 41 -6.38 -4.98 -0.60
CA ASP A 41 -6.79 -5.58 -1.86
C ASP A 41 -8.32 -5.55 -2.00
N ASP A 42 -8.82 -4.94 -3.08
CA ASP A 42 -10.24 -4.82 -3.43
C ASP A 42 -11.13 -4.04 -2.43
N LEU A 43 -10.56 -3.19 -1.57
CA LEU A 43 -11.36 -2.33 -0.70
C LEU A 43 -11.82 -1.09 -1.48
N GLY A 44 -13.07 -1.04 -1.89
CA GLY A 44 -13.64 0.13 -2.55
C GLY A 44 -13.48 1.41 -1.71
N TRP A 45 -13.40 2.58 -2.39
CA TRP A 45 -13.20 3.88 -1.72
C TRP A 45 -14.22 4.16 -0.63
N ASN A 46 -15.46 3.68 -0.77
CA ASN A 46 -16.51 3.78 0.23
C ASN A 46 -16.52 2.59 1.22
N GLY A 47 -15.45 1.83 1.30
CA GLY A 47 -15.34 0.69 2.23
C GLY A 47 -15.18 1.08 3.69
N THR A 48 -14.75 2.33 3.98
CA THR A 48 -14.52 2.84 5.34
C THR A 48 -15.54 3.89 5.76
N GLU A 49 -15.72 4.09 7.08
CA GLU A 49 -16.66 5.07 7.62
C GLU A 49 -16.24 6.50 7.26
N SER A 50 -14.94 6.81 7.23
CA SER A 50 -14.38 8.10 6.80
C SER A 50 -14.77 8.52 5.39
N TYR A 51 -15.07 7.56 4.52
CA TYR A 51 -15.62 7.79 3.17
C TYR A 51 -17.11 7.48 3.07
N GLY A 52 -17.84 7.44 4.18
CA GLY A 52 -19.30 7.37 4.25
C GLY A 52 -19.91 5.98 4.35
N ASN A 53 -19.15 4.91 4.59
CA ASN A 53 -19.71 3.61 4.89
C ASN A 53 -20.51 3.64 6.19
N LYS A 54 -21.74 3.10 6.16
CA LYS A 54 -22.62 3.04 7.35
C LYS A 54 -22.82 1.61 7.86
N LEU A 55 -22.32 0.62 7.15
CA LEU A 55 -22.51 -0.79 7.48
C LEU A 55 -21.39 -1.34 8.36
N VAL A 56 -20.16 -0.88 8.09
CA VAL A 56 -18.95 -1.24 8.84
C VAL A 56 -18.49 -0.05 9.65
N LYS A 57 -18.01 -0.29 10.84
CA LYS A 57 -17.35 0.69 11.68
C LYS A 57 -15.84 0.51 11.57
N THR A 58 -15.15 1.60 11.24
CA THR A 58 -13.70 1.61 11.03
C THR A 58 -13.01 2.66 11.92
N PRO A 59 -13.16 2.57 13.27
CA PRO A 59 -12.71 3.62 14.17
C PRO A 59 -11.20 3.87 14.13
N HIS A 60 -10.39 2.85 13.85
CA HIS A 60 -8.94 2.99 13.79
C HIS A 60 -8.49 3.66 12.49
N ILE A 61 -9.08 3.29 11.35
CA ILE A 61 -8.85 3.96 10.07
C ILE A 61 -9.35 5.41 10.13
N ASP A 62 -10.50 5.65 10.76
CA ASP A 62 -11.06 7.00 10.92
C ASP A 62 -10.18 7.86 11.85
N LYS A 63 -9.59 7.28 12.89
CA LYS A 63 -8.60 7.95 13.75
C LYS A 63 -7.36 8.33 12.93
N LEU A 64 -6.86 7.42 12.09
CA LEU A 64 -5.73 7.70 11.18
C LEU A 64 -6.07 8.84 10.22
N ALA A 65 -7.26 8.81 9.59
CA ALA A 65 -7.72 9.85 8.67
C ALA A 65 -7.87 11.21 9.34
N SER A 66 -8.47 11.27 10.54
CA SER A 66 -8.69 12.52 11.28
C SER A 66 -7.40 13.11 11.87
N GLY A 67 -6.40 12.27 12.14
CA GLY A 67 -5.07 12.70 12.62
C GLY A 67 -4.09 13.05 11.52
N GLY A 68 -4.46 12.91 10.25
CA GLY A 68 -3.58 13.10 9.10
C GLY A 68 -4.22 13.82 7.93
N ALA A 69 -3.86 13.41 6.71
CA ALA A 69 -4.40 13.93 5.47
C ALA A 69 -5.27 12.87 4.76
N GLN A 70 -6.53 13.19 4.53
CA GLN A 70 -7.44 12.37 3.75
C GLN A 70 -7.54 12.91 2.33
N PHE A 71 -7.41 12.05 1.33
CA PHE A 71 -7.44 12.42 -0.08
C PHE A 71 -8.80 12.13 -0.70
N ASP A 72 -9.52 13.17 -1.12
CA ASP A 72 -10.84 13.03 -1.75
C ASP A 72 -10.77 12.65 -3.24
N ALA A 73 -9.60 12.82 -3.86
CA ALA A 73 -9.39 12.61 -5.30
C ALA A 73 -8.05 11.91 -5.59
N ALA A 74 -7.78 10.79 -4.92
CA ALA A 74 -6.66 9.91 -5.22
C ALA A 74 -7.14 8.72 -6.06
N TYR A 75 -6.48 8.45 -7.18
CA TYR A 75 -6.90 7.44 -8.14
C TYR A 75 -5.88 6.31 -8.26
N ALA A 76 -6.38 5.09 -8.39
CA ALA A 76 -5.61 3.88 -8.66
C ALA A 76 -5.97 3.32 -10.05
N MET A 77 -5.28 2.28 -10.48
CA MET A 77 -5.70 1.52 -11.66
C MET A 77 -6.95 0.67 -11.32
N ALA A 78 -7.61 0.16 -12.35
CA ALA A 78 -8.86 -0.58 -12.17
C ALA A 78 -8.70 -2.00 -11.61
N GLN A 79 -7.47 -2.48 -11.47
CA GLN A 79 -7.16 -3.85 -11.02
C GLN A 79 -5.87 -3.90 -10.21
N CYS A 80 -5.71 -4.94 -9.38
CA CYS A 80 -4.61 -5.08 -8.43
C CYS A 80 -3.21 -5.07 -9.08
N SER A 81 -2.90 -5.92 -10.06
CA SER A 81 -1.56 -5.95 -10.66
C SER A 81 -1.19 -4.63 -11.33
N PRO A 82 -2.04 -3.99 -12.16
CA PRO A 82 -1.78 -2.67 -12.72
C PRO A 82 -1.53 -1.59 -11.67
N THR A 83 -2.29 -1.55 -10.58
CA THR A 83 -2.08 -0.59 -9.48
C THR A 83 -0.76 -0.84 -8.77
N ARG A 84 -0.47 -2.10 -8.40
CA ARG A 84 0.76 -2.47 -7.71
C ARG A 84 1.98 -2.17 -8.58
N PHE A 85 1.87 -2.42 -9.88
CA PHE A 85 2.90 -2.05 -10.83
C PHE A 85 3.10 -0.53 -10.91
N ALA A 86 2.00 0.24 -11.01
CA ALA A 86 2.06 1.70 -11.04
C ALA A 86 2.66 2.27 -9.74
N PHE A 87 2.29 1.74 -8.58
CA PHE A 87 2.89 2.08 -7.29
C PHE A 87 4.39 1.80 -7.25
N MET A 88 4.80 0.58 -7.65
CA MET A 88 6.21 0.19 -7.64
C MET A 88 7.08 1.08 -8.52
N THR A 89 6.58 1.47 -9.70
CA THR A 89 7.39 2.13 -10.73
C THR A 89 7.16 3.63 -10.86
N GLY A 90 6.12 4.18 -10.23
CA GLY A 90 5.70 5.56 -10.44
C GLY A 90 5.17 5.84 -11.85
N GLN A 91 4.81 4.79 -12.62
CA GLN A 91 4.36 4.92 -14.00
C GLN A 91 2.95 4.38 -14.19
N TYR A 92 2.19 4.99 -15.08
CA TYR A 92 0.93 4.39 -15.51
C TYR A 92 1.18 2.99 -16.10
N ALA A 93 0.37 2.02 -15.72
CA ALA A 93 0.47 0.63 -16.15
C ALA A 93 0.48 0.47 -17.67
N ALA A 94 -0.20 1.35 -18.40
CA ALA A 94 -0.21 1.37 -19.87
C ALA A 94 1.19 1.67 -20.50
N ARG A 95 2.06 2.42 -19.81
CA ARG A 95 3.43 2.70 -20.33
C ARG A 95 4.29 1.45 -20.47
N THR A 96 4.06 0.51 -19.60
CA THR A 96 4.86 -0.69 -19.46
C THR A 96 4.10 -1.94 -19.88
N ASN A 97 2.90 -1.72 -20.46
CA ASN A 97 1.99 -2.77 -20.91
C ASN A 97 1.58 -3.76 -19.80
N HIS A 98 1.41 -3.28 -18.53
CA HIS A 98 0.83 -4.05 -17.42
C HIS A 98 -0.63 -3.63 -17.22
N THR A 99 -1.46 -3.84 -18.24
CA THR A 99 -2.82 -3.28 -18.31
C THR A 99 -3.90 -4.19 -17.77
N ALA A 100 -3.54 -5.43 -17.43
CA ALA A 100 -4.47 -6.44 -16.92
C ALA A 100 -3.92 -7.12 -15.67
N VAL A 101 -4.85 -7.70 -14.87
CA VAL A 101 -4.48 -8.53 -13.72
C VAL A 101 -3.65 -9.73 -14.19
N ILE A 102 -2.61 -10.05 -13.44
CA ILE A 102 -1.77 -11.21 -13.72
C ILE A 102 -2.53 -12.48 -13.29
N MET A 103 -2.80 -13.36 -14.26
CA MET A 103 -3.46 -14.64 -14.06
C MET A 103 -2.79 -15.72 -14.92
N GLU A 104 -2.94 -16.99 -14.55
CA GLU A 104 -2.42 -18.09 -15.38
C GLU A 104 -3.03 -18.12 -16.79
N LYS A 105 -4.32 -17.77 -16.91
CA LYS A 105 -5.07 -17.75 -18.17
C LYS A 105 -5.59 -16.35 -18.47
N HIS A 106 -5.28 -15.84 -19.65
CA HIS A 106 -5.63 -14.47 -20.06
C HIS A 106 -7.08 -14.28 -20.52
N CYS A 107 -7.78 -15.32 -20.95
CA CYS A 107 -9.10 -15.18 -21.53
C CYS A 107 -10.09 -16.14 -20.87
N MET A 108 -11.24 -15.63 -20.48
CA MET A 108 -12.38 -16.47 -20.15
C MET A 108 -12.94 -17.11 -21.45
N PRO A 109 -13.25 -18.40 -21.46
CA PRO A 109 -13.71 -19.10 -22.68
C PRO A 109 -14.97 -18.49 -23.33
N TYR A 110 -15.73 -17.70 -22.57
CA TYR A 110 -16.98 -17.04 -22.99
C TYR A 110 -16.80 -15.55 -23.29
N ALA A 111 -15.58 -15.03 -23.25
CA ALA A 111 -15.35 -13.62 -23.54
C ALA A 111 -15.64 -13.31 -25.01
N ARG A 112 -16.45 -12.26 -25.25
CA ARG A 112 -16.79 -11.79 -26.61
C ARG A 112 -15.65 -11.02 -27.27
N MET A 113 -14.69 -10.55 -26.48
CA MET A 113 -13.54 -9.78 -26.94
C MET A 113 -12.26 -10.45 -26.47
N ILE A 114 -11.26 -10.45 -27.32
CA ILE A 114 -9.90 -10.88 -26.95
C ILE A 114 -9.25 -9.73 -26.19
N GLN A 115 -8.82 -10.01 -24.96
CA GLN A 115 -8.03 -9.06 -24.19
C GLN A 115 -6.68 -8.81 -24.86
N PRO A 116 -6.21 -7.54 -24.94
CA PRO A 116 -4.85 -7.26 -25.43
C PRO A 116 -3.82 -8.02 -24.60
N GLU A 117 -2.71 -8.37 -25.23
CA GLU A 117 -1.56 -8.90 -24.50
C GLU A 117 -1.09 -7.87 -23.46
N SER A 118 -0.81 -8.36 -22.27
CA SER A 118 -0.30 -7.59 -21.15
C SER A 118 0.96 -8.25 -20.60
N ASN A 119 1.94 -7.48 -20.22
CA ASN A 119 3.11 -7.99 -19.52
C ASN A 119 2.68 -8.62 -18.20
N ARG A 120 3.28 -9.77 -17.88
CA ARG A 120 2.90 -10.59 -16.71
C ARG A 120 3.98 -10.64 -15.64
N SER A 121 5.07 -9.93 -15.86
CA SER A 121 6.18 -9.86 -14.91
C SER A 121 6.87 -8.50 -15.01
N MET A 122 7.17 -7.91 -13.86
CA MET A 122 7.95 -6.69 -13.78
C MET A 122 9.40 -6.98 -14.14
N ASP A 123 9.96 -6.19 -15.07
CA ASP A 123 11.39 -6.30 -15.41
C ASP A 123 12.25 -6.08 -14.15
N LYS A 124 13.15 -7.02 -13.90
CA LYS A 124 14.07 -6.98 -12.75
C LYS A 124 14.99 -5.75 -12.75
N ASN A 125 15.27 -5.20 -13.90
CA ASN A 125 16.14 -4.02 -14.04
C ASN A 125 15.37 -2.70 -13.92
N LEU A 126 14.04 -2.76 -13.89
CA LEU A 126 13.22 -1.56 -13.79
C LEU A 126 13.46 -0.85 -12.47
N PHE A 127 13.73 0.46 -12.53
CA PHE A 127 13.84 1.29 -11.35
C PHE A 127 12.49 1.36 -10.65
N ASN A 128 12.48 1.10 -9.37
CA ASN A 128 11.26 1.01 -8.57
C ASN A 128 11.44 1.71 -7.21
N VAL A 129 10.33 1.95 -6.51
CA VAL A 129 10.31 2.67 -5.24
C VAL A 129 11.22 2.03 -4.19
N GLY A 130 11.32 0.69 -4.15
CA GLY A 130 12.21 0.00 -3.22
C GLY A 130 13.69 0.32 -3.48
N ARG A 131 14.12 0.30 -4.76
CA ARG A 131 15.48 0.69 -5.12
C ARG A 131 15.76 2.16 -4.85
N MET A 132 14.78 3.02 -5.12
CA MET A 132 14.88 4.46 -4.82
C MET A 132 15.12 4.68 -3.32
N LEU A 133 14.34 4.06 -2.47
CA LEU A 133 14.46 4.21 -1.02
C LEU A 133 15.73 3.57 -0.48
N LYS A 134 16.18 2.42 -1.02
CA LYS A 134 17.50 1.87 -0.67
C LYS A 134 18.65 2.83 -1.00
N GLN A 135 18.60 3.48 -2.17
CA GLN A 135 19.59 4.51 -2.52
C GLN A 135 19.54 5.72 -1.58
N ALA A 136 18.36 5.99 -1.01
CA ALA A 136 18.19 7.00 0.02
C ALA A 136 18.56 6.51 1.44
N GLY A 137 19.08 5.29 1.60
CA GLY A 137 19.55 4.75 2.88
C GLY A 137 18.48 4.12 3.75
N TYR A 138 17.33 3.74 3.18
CA TYR A 138 16.29 3.01 3.88
C TYR A 138 16.54 1.49 3.87
N HIS A 139 16.18 0.80 4.94
CA HIS A 139 15.80 -0.60 4.87
C HIS A 139 14.45 -0.71 4.17
N VAL A 140 14.30 -1.68 3.27
CA VAL A 140 13.09 -1.79 2.42
C VAL A 140 12.52 -3.18 2.50
N GLY A 141 11.40 -3.33 3.19
CA GLY A 141 10.73 -4.60 3.43
C GLY A 141 9.33 -4.70 2.85
N GLN A 142 8.91 -5.92 2.53
CA GLN A 142 7.57 -6.24 2.03
C GLN A 142 7.04 -7.51 2.72
N VAL A 143 5.73 -7.52 2.98
CA VAL A 143 4.98 -8.71 3.40
C VAL A 143 3.60 -8.72 2.74
N GLY A 144 3.11 -9.92 2.42
CA GLY A 144 1.79 -10.13 1.84
C GLY A 144 1.80 -10.22 0.32
N LYS A 145 0.75 -9.70 -0.33
CA LYS A 145 0.53 -9.84 -1.77
C LYS A 145 1.52 -9.00 -2.58
N TRP A 146 2.36 -9.64 -3.37
CA TRP A 146 3.28 -8.99 -4.32
C TRP A 146 2.60 -8.66 -5.64
N HIS A 147 2.19 -9.68 -6.37
CA HIS A 147 1.31 -9.66 -7.55
C HIS A 147 1.78 -8.77 -8.73
N VAL A 148 3.09 -8.66 -8.91
CA VAL A 148 3.71 -7.99 -10.07
C VAL A 148 4.58 -8.96 -10.88
N ASP A 149 4.48 -10.28 -10.62
CA ASP A 149 5.14 -11.33 -11.36
C ASP A 149 4.28 -12.59 -11.43
N LEU A 150 4.24 -13.20 -12.62
CA LEU A 150 3.49 -14.44 -12.86
C LEU A 150 3.99 -15.61 -12.00
N ALA A 151 5.29 -15.69 -11.74
CA ALA A 151 5.86 -16.79 -10.96
C ALA A 151 5.23 -16.89 -9.56
N GLU A 152 4.75 -15.79 -9.00
CA GLU A 152 4.09 -15.78 -7.68
C GLU A 152 2.73 -16.50 -7.67
N ILE A 153 2.02 -16.51 -8.79
CA ILE A 153 0.67 -17.10 -8.87
C ILE A 153 0.63 -18.46 -9.58
N GLY A 154 1.72 -18.84 -10.24
CA GLY A 154 1.83 -20.10 -10.98
C GLY A 154 2.22 -21.28 -10.09
N PRO A 155 2.31 -22.49 -10.69
CA PRO A 155 2.74 -23.70 -9.99
C PRO A 155 4.12 -23.57 -9.33
N GLN A 156 5.00 -22.72 -9.90
CA GLN A 156 6.34 -22.47 -9.40
C GLN A 156 6.37 -21.67 -8.08
N ARG A 157 5.24 -21.10 -7.63
CA ARG A 157 5.19 -20.33 -6.37
C ARG A 157 5.80 -21.08 -5.19
N LYS A 158 5.61 -22.40 -5.11
CA LYS A 158 6.16 -23.25 -4.04
C LYS A 158 7.68 -23.40 -4.09
N GLU A 159 8.27 -23.13 -5.26
CA GLU A 159 9.71 -23.25 -5.51
C GLU A 159 10.42 -21.89 -5.35
N LEU A 160 9.64 -20.80 -5.20
CA LEU A 160 10.22 -19.49 -4.98
C LEU A 160 10.92 -19.46 -3.63
N GLY A 161 12.22 -19.20 -3.65
CA GLY A 161 13.03 -19.03 -2.45
C GLY A 161 12.60 -17.82 -1.63
N ARG A 162 13.04 -17.77 -0.37
CA ARG A 162 12.75 -16.68 0.56
C ARG A 162 13.20 -15.31 0.04
N ASP A 163 14.25 -15.30 -0.78
CA ASP A 163 14.82 -14.05 -1.34
C ASP A 163 14.26 -13.71 -2.73
N TYR A 164 13.11 -14.28 -3.08
CA TYR A 164 12.51 -14.08 -4.40
C TYR A 164 12.35 -12.60 -4.76
N ILE A 165 11.85 -11.77 -3.83
CA ILE A 165 11.65 -10.35 -4.06
C ILE A 165 12.95 -9.52 -4.01
N ALA A 166 14.05 -10.10 -3.55
CA ALA A 166 15.36 -9.44 -3.51
C ALA A 166 15.88 -9.02 -4.90
N GLN A 167 15.47 -9.73 -5.96
CA GLN A 167 15.81 -9.39 -7.33
C GLN A 167 15.30 -8.00 -7.77
N TRP A 168 14.29 -7.46 -7.08
CA TRP A 168 13.79 -6.08 -7.27
C TRP A 168 14.24 -5.12 -6.16
N GLY A 169 15.09 -5.57 -5.24
CA GLY A 169 15.65 -4.74 -4.16
C GLY A 169 14.85 -4.76 -2.87
N TRP A 170 13.95 -5.71 -2.66
CA TRP A 170 13.12 -5.81 -1.48
C TRP A 170 13.54 -6.96 -0.56
N GLU A 171 13.22 -6.83 0.72
CA GLU A 171 13.41 -7.86 1.74
C GLU A 171 12.05 -8.42 2.18
N GLU A 172 11.97 -9.71 2.47
CA GLU A 172 10.77 -10.30 3.05
C GLU A 172 10.68 -9.96 4.53
N MET A 173 9.65 -9.22 4.94
CA MET A 173 9.37 -9.00 6.36
C MET A 173 8.77 -10.25 6.98
N LYS A 174 9.16 -10.52 8.22
CA LYS A 174 8.68 -11.68 9.01
C LYS A 174 8.08 -11.20 10.32
N SER A 175 7.00 -11.86 10.73
CA SER A 175 6.46 -11.65 12.07
C SER A 175 7.46 -12.10 13.14
N SER A 176 7.34 -11.49 14.34
CA SER A 176 8.09 -11.94 15.50
C SER A 176 7.92 -13.45 15.70
N PRO A 177 8.98 -14.20 16.07
CA PRO A 177 8.89 -15.62 16.37
C PRO A 177 7.89 -15.95 17.49
N ASP A 178 7.66 -15.00 18.39
CA ASP A 178 6.75 -15.15 19.53
C ASP A 178 5.29 -14.80 19.18
N PHE A 179 5.04 -14.22 17.98
CA PHE A 179 3.69 -13.89 17.56
C PHE A 179 2.88 -15.16 17.28
N LYS A 180 1.78 -15.31 18.01
CA LYS A 180 0.83 -16.42 17.87
C LYS A 180 -0.58 -15.89 17.97
N LEU A 181 -1.39 -16.20 16.98
CA LEU A 181 -2.82 -15.92 16.96
C LEU A 181 -3.53 -17.07 16.23
N GLU A 182 -4.44 -17.75 16.91
CA GLU A 182 -5.11 -18.94 16.37
C GLU A 182 -6.11 -18.62 15.26
N ASP A 183 -6.92 -17.56 15.45
CA ASP A 183 -7.94 -17.12 14.50
C ASP A 183 -7.46 -15.88 13.73
N ASP A 184 -6.40 -16.02 12.94
CA ASP A 184 -5.85 -14.97 12.07
C ASP A 184 -6.23 -15.22 10.61
N ALA A 185 -7.46 -14.90 10.27
CA ALA A 185 -7.98 -15.06 8.93
C ALA A 185 -7.09 -14.34 7.90
N LYS A 186 -6.67 -15.07 6.87
CA LYS A 186 -5.72 -14.61 5.83
C LYS A 186 -4.38 -14.06 6.35
N GLY A 187 -4.03 -14.27 7.62
CA GLY A 187 -2.79 -13.82 8.23
C GLY A 187 -2.69 -12.30 8.38
N VAL A 188 -3.82 -11.60 8.53
CA VAL A 188 -3.89 -10.13 8.60
C VAL A 188 -3.03 -9.60 9.76
N MET A 189 -3.25 -10.09 10.97
CA MET A 189 -2.48 -9.65 12.14
C MET A 189 -1.01 -10.09 12.07
N LYS A 190 -0.75 -11.29 11.56
CA LYS A 190 0.62 -11.78 11.36
C LYS A 190 1.42 -10.89 10.41
N MET A 191 0.81 -10.45 9.31
CA MET A 191 1.46 -9.52 8.38
C MET A 191 1.68 -8.14 9.02
N THR A 192 0.72 -7.65 9.82
CA THR A 192 0.85 -6.39 10.56
C THR A 192 1.95 -6.48 11.61
N ASN A 193 2.03 -7.59 12.35
CA ASN A 193 3.14 -7.84 13.26
C ASN A 193 4.49 -7.91 12.54
N ALA A 194 4.54 -8.43 11.32
CA ALA A 194 5.78 -8.44 10.54
C ALA A 194 6.28 -7.02 10.22
N ALA A 195 5.38 -6.08 9.95
CA ALA A 195 5.76 -4.68 9.76
C ALA A 195 6.30 -4.06 11.05
N LEU A 196 5.65 -4.29 12.18
CA LEU A 196 6.12 -3.81 13.50
C LEU A 196 7.49 -4.41 13.86
N HIS A 197 7.64 -5.72 13.70
CA HIS A 197 8.92 -6.39 13.95
C HIS A 197 10.04 -5.91 13.02
N TYR A 198 9.71 -5.57 11.78
CA TYR A 198 10.67 -4.97 10.84
C TYR A 198 11.14 -3.60 11.28
N LEU A 199 10.23 -2.73 11.74
CA LEU A 199 10.59 -1.42 12.32
C LEU A 199 11.47 -1.57 13.56
N ASP A 200 11.13 -2.52 14.43
CA ASP A 200 11.86 -2.80 15.67
C ASP A 200 13.31 -3.28 15.41
N THR A 201 13.47 -4.16 14.43
CA THR A 201 14.79 -4.72 14.08
C THR A 201 15.69 -3.75 13.30
N HIS A 202 15.13 -2.66 12.74
CA HIS A 202 15.88 -1.68 11.94
C HIS A 202 15.84 -0.27 12.54
N ARG A 203 15.94 -0.18 13.87
CA ARG A 203 15.85 1.11 14.62
C ARG A 203 16.96 2.10 14.29
N ASP A 204 18.10 1.64 13.86
CA ASP A 204 19.32 2.41 13.58
C ASP A 204 19.24 3.20 12.27
N GLN A 205 18.42 2.77 11.32
CA GLN A 205 18.22 3.41 10.02
C GLN A 205 16.74 3.57 9.69
N PRO A 206 16.37 4.51 8.79
CA PRO A 206 14.99 4.64 8.37
C PRO A 206 14.53 3.38 7.63
N ALA A 207 13.32 2.91 7.94
CA ALA A 207 12.73 1.73 7.34
C ALA A 207 11.48 2.06 6.53
N PHE A 208 11.33 1.40 5.38
CA PHE A 208 10.12 1.37 4.57
C PHE A 208 9.49 0.00 4.63
N ALA A 209 8.35 -0.10 5.28
CA ALA A 209 7.57 -1.33 5.40
C ALA A 209 6.35 -1.29 4.46
N TYR A 210 6.37 -2.09 3.40
CA TYR A 210 5.24 -2.29 2.50
C TYR A 210 4.40 -3.47 2.98
N LEU A 211 3.28 -3.16 3.63
CA LEU A 211 2.32 -4.11 4.17
C LEU A 211 1.16 -4.27 3.17
N ALA A 212 1.17 -5.34 2.39
CA ALA A 212 0.23 -5.59 1.30
C ALA A 212 -0.77 -6.69 1.66
N HIS A 213 -1.86 -6.32 2.31
CA HIS A 213 -2.93 -7.25 2.67
C HIS A 213 -3.61 -7.85 1.45
N GLN A 214 -3.94 -9.13 1.52
CA GLN A 214 -4.80 -9.81 0.53
C GLN A 214 -6.30 -9.69 0.88
N THR A 215 -6.61 -9.08 2.00
CA THR A 215 -7.95 -8.74 2.47
C THR A 215 -8.32 -7.40 1.79
N VAL A 216 -9.50 -7.20 1.23
CA VAL A 216 -10.75 -7.98 1.31
C VAL A 216 -11.04 -8.81 0.04
N HIS A 217 -10.04 -9.10 -0.79
CA HIS A 217 -10.15 -9.86 -2.03
C HIS A 217 -10.83 -11.23 -1.82
N THR A 218 -11.35 -11.81 -2.89
CA THR A 218 -12.07 -13.09 -2.93
C THR A 218 -11.38 -14.22 -2.16
N GLY A 219 -12.19 -15.22 -1.77
CA GLY A 219 -11.89 -16.14 -0.69
C GLY A 219 -12.21 -15.47 0.63
N VAL A 220 -13.45 -14.90 0.73
CA VAL A 220 -13.89 -14.17 1.92
C VAL A 220 -13.79 -15.04 3.17
N GLN A 221 -13.04 -14.55 4.15
CA GLN A 221 -12.78 -15.22 5.40
C GLN A 221 -12.38 -14.19 6.45
N ALA A 222 -13.08 -14.19 7.57
CA ALA A 222 -12.77 -13.34 8.71
C ALA A 222 -12.89 -14.14 10.03
N PRO A 223 -12.36 -13.64 11.14
CA PRO A 223 -12.54 -14.27 12.44
C PRO A 223 -14.02 -14.45 12.77
N GLU A 224 -14.39 -15.63 13.25
CA GLU A 224 -15.79 -16.00 13.48
C GLU A 224 -16.55 -15.03 14.39
N ARG A 225 -15.88 -14.46 15.40
CA ARG A 225 -16.45 -13.44 16.29
C ARG A 225 -16.94 -12.20 15.53
N LEU A 226 -16.23 -11.78 14.48
CA LEU A 226 -16.62 -10.64 13.65
C LEU A 226 -17.73 -11.02 12.68
N VAL A 227 -17.66 -12.21 12.10
CA VAL A 227 -18.74 -12.73 11.24
C VAL A 227 -20.05 -12.78 11.99
N GLN A 228 -20.05 -13.34 13.20
CA GLN A 228 -21.25 -13.41 14.05
C GLN A 228 -21.79 -12.02 14.39
N LYS A 229 -20.93 -11.04 14.67
CA LYS A 229 -21.31 -9.61 14.87
C LYS A 229 -22.18 -9.08 13.70
N TYR A 230 -21.84 -9.41 12.45
CA TYR A 230 -22.58 -8.94 11.28
C TYR A 230 -23.81 -9.80 10.96
N MET A 231 -23.82 -11.08 11.31
CA MET A 231 -25.00 -11.92 11.27
C MET A 231 -26.07 -11.37 12.24
N ASP A 232 -25.70 -11.07 13.48
CA ASP A 232 -26.62 -10.58 14.52
C ASP A 232 -27.21 -9.20 14.20
N LYS A 233 -26.43 -8.32 13.52
CA LYS A 233 -26.91 -7.00 13.08
C LYS A 233 -27.95 -7.08 11.94
N GLY A 234 -28.09 -8.22 11.28
CA GLY A 234 -29.02 -8.40 10.18
C GLY A 234 -28.68 -7.65 8.87
N TYR A 235 -27.56 -6.93 8.81
CA TYR A 235 -27.11 -6.23 7.58
C TYR A 235 -26.81 -7.20 6.46
N ALA A 236 -26.18 -8.31 6.79
CA ALA A 236 -25.83 -9.37 5.86
C ALA A 236 -27.07 -9.89 5.13
N ARG A 237 -28.20 -10.07 5.86
CA ARG A 237 -29.49 -10.49 5.27
C ARG A 237 -30.06 -9.45 4.30
N ALA A 238 -29.90 -8.16 4.59
CA ALA A 238 -30.36 -7.09 3.69
C ALA A 238 -29.56 -7.03 2.39
N LEU A 239 -28.24 -7.33 2.45
CA LEU A 239 -27.32 -7.35 1.31
C LEU A 239 -27.47 -8.61 0.46
N SER A 240 -27.81 -9.75 1.06
CA SER A 240 -27.93 -11.06 0.40
C SER A 240 -29.16 -11.23 -0.50
N LYS A 241 -29.87 -10.15 -0.82
CA LYS A 241 -31.04 -10.18 -1.73
C LYS A 241 -30.71 -10.62 -3.16
N GLN A 242 -29.44 -10.66 -3.52
CA GLN A 242 -28.96 -11.21 -4.79
C GLN A 242 -29.05 -12.76 -4.78
N PRO A 243 -29.59 -13.41 -5.81
CA PRO A 243 -29.88 -14.85 -5.80
C PRO A 243 -28.70 -15.80 -5.60
N LYS A 244 -27.48 -15.29 -5.68
CA LYS A 244 -26.24 -16.10 -5.63
C LYS A 244 -25.32 -15.75 -4.46
N ILE A 245 -25.71 -14.79 -3.62
CA ILE A 245 -24.88 -14.34 -2.49
C ILE A 245 -25.58 -14.75 -1.19
N SER A 246 -24.92 -15.58 -0.38
CA SER A 246 -25.47 -15.99 0.91
C SER A 246 -25.34 -14.88 1.96
N GLU A 247 -26.20 -14.91 2.95
CA GLU A 247 -26.12 -14.02 4.12
C GLU A 247 -24.75 -14.15 4.81
N ARG A 248 -24.26 -15.38 4.96
CA ARG A 248 -22.94 -15.65 5.52
C ARG A 248 -21.82 -14.98 4.72
N HIS A 249 -21.85 -15.06 3.40
CA HIS A 249 -20.84 -14.42 2.55
C HIS A 249 -20.82 -12.89 2.71
N CYS A 250 -21.99 -12.27 2.84
CA CYS A 250 -22.06 -10.84 3.14
C CYS A 250 -21.49 -10.51 4.52
N ALA A 251 -21.77 -11.34 5.51
CA ALA A 251 -21.23 -11.16 6.88
C ALA A 251 -19.70 -11.32 6.88
N ASP A 252 -19.17 -12.35 6.21
CA ASP A 252 -17.73 -12.56 6.05
C ASP A 252 -17.06 -11.33 5.41
N PHE A 253 -17.64 -10.76 4.35
CA PHE A 253 -17.07 -9.59 3.68
C PHE A 253 -17.03 -8.35 4.57
N LEU A 254 -18.13 -8.04 5.28
CA LEU A 254 -18.18 -6.94 6.22
C LEU A 254 -17.19 -7.14 7.39
N ALA A 255 -17.10 -8.37 7.88
CA ALA A 255 -16.17 -8.76 8.92
C ALA A 255 -14.70 -8.65 8.49
N MET A 256 -14.39 -8.88 7.23
CA MET A 256 -13.03 -8.67 6.69
C MET A 256 -12.62 -7.21 6.77
N ILE A 257 -13.52 -6.27 6.47
CA ILE A 257 -13.23 -4.83 6.57
C ILE A 257 -13.00 -4.44 8.04
N ASP A 258 -13.84 -4.93 8.94
CA ASP A 258 -13.70 -4.72 10.39
C ASP A 258 -12.35 -5.27 10.91
N TYR A 259 -11.94 -6.45 10.40
CA TYR A 259 -10.67 -7.06 10.78
C TYR A 259 -9.44 -6.30 10.24
N VAL A 260 -9.56 -5.69 9.06
CA VAL A 260 -8.56 -4.74 8.57
C VAL A 260 -8.47 -3.53 9.50
N ASP A 261 -9.60 -2.97 9.94
CA ASP A 261 -9.61 -1.84 10.87
C ASP A 261 -8.93 -2.19 12.21
N GLU A 262 -9.23 -3.36 12.78
CA GLU A 262 -8.53 -3.85 13.97
C GLU A 262 -7.01 -3.96 13.74
N SER A 263 -6.57 -4.37 12.55
CA SER A 263 -5.15 -4.47 12.23
C SER A 263 -4.46 -3.10 12.15
N ILE A 264 -5.19 -2.06 11.71
CA ILE A 264 -4.68 -0.68 11.75
C ILE A 264 -4.57 -0.19 13.20
N GLY A 265 -5.54 -0.52 14.06
CA GLY A 265 -5.44 -0.25 15.50
C GLY A 265 -4.19 -0.87 16.11
N TYR A 266 -3.98 -2.16 15.87
CA TYR A 266 -2.81 -2.91 16.32
C TYR A 266 -1.49 -2.32 15.78
N LEU A 267 -1.47 -1.90 14.51
CA LEU A 267 -0.31 -1.24 13.91
C LEU A 267 0.01 0.08 14.61
N MET A 268 -0.98 0.94 14.81
CA MET A 268 -0.78 2.27 15.39
C MET A 268 -0.35 2.18 16.86
N GLU A 269 -0.99 1.32 17.64
CA GLU A 269 -0.61 1.04 19.03
C GLU A 269 0.82 0.47 19.12
N GLY A 270 1.15 -0.50 18.26
CA GLY A 270 2.47 -1.08 18.22
C GLY A 270 3.58 -0.08 17.84
N ILE A 271 3.30 0.86 16.91
CA ILE A 271 4.25 1.95 16.59
C ILE A 271 4.50 2.84 17.81
N GLU A 272 3.45 3.19 18.56
CA GLU A 272 3.58 3.97 19.81
C GLU A 272 4.39 3.20 20.87
N GLU A 273 4.12 1.91 21.06
CA GLU A 273 4.81 1.05 22.03
C GLU A 273 6.30 0.84 21.70
N LEU A 274 6.65 0.83 20.43
CA LEU A 274 8.04 0.71 19.99
C LEU A 274 8.91 1.90 20.42
N GLN A 275 8.35 3.08 20.70
CA GLN A 275 9.07 4.29 21.12
C GLN A 275 10.30 4.54 20.25
N LEU A 276 10.11 4.55 18.93
CA LEU A 276 11.19 4.77 17.97
C LEU A 276 11.66 6.22 18.08
N GLU A 277 12.97 6.44 17.95
CA GLU A 277 13.53 7.80 17.90
C GLU A 277 13.06 8.58 16.66
N ARG A 278 12.68 7.86 15.59
CA ARG A 278 12.19 8.41 14.33
C ARG A 278 10.69 8.47 14.31
N GLU A 279 10.17 9.55 13.77
CA GLU A 279 8.75 9.61 13.39
C GLU A 279 8.42 8.55 12.35
N THR A 280 7.15 8.13 12.31
CA THR A 280 6.67 7.14 11.36
C THR A 280 5.49 7.69 10.58
N ILE A 281 5.62 7.73 9.26
CA ILE A 281 4.54 8.06 8.34
C ILE A 281 3.76 6.78 8.04
N VAL A 282 2.46 6.76 8.34
CA VAL A 282 1.57 5.65 7.98
C VAL A 282 0.67 6.07 6.82
N ILE A 283 0.72 5.32 5.73
CA ILE A 283 -0.09 5.54 4.53
C ILE A 283 -1.04 4.36 4.38
N PHE A 284 -2.35 4.63 4.35
CA PHE A 284 -3.39 3.63 4.10
C PHE A 284 -4.02 3.86 2.74
N MET A 285 -4.05 2.83 1.89
CA MET A 285 -4.57 2.91 0.54
C MET A 285 -5.22 1.57 0.12
N SER A 286 -6.21 1.61 -0.76
CA SER A 286 -6.68 0.44 -1.51
C SER A 286 -6.09 0.41 -2.92
N ASP A 287 -5.86 -0.80 -3.46
CA ASP A 287 -5.33 -0.94 -4.82
C ASP A 287 -6.40 -0.77 -5.91
N ASN A 288 -7.64 -1.09 -5.64
CA ASN A 288 -8.80 -0.89 -6.52
C ASN A 288 -10.11 -1.04 -5.74
N GLY A 289 -11.24 -0.91 -6.42
CA GLY A 289 -12.54 -1.26 -5.88
C GLY A 289 -12.84 -2.76 -6.00
N GLY A 290 -13.86 -3.20 -5.28
CA GLY A 290 -14.39 -4.56 -5.36
C GLY A 290 -15.37 -4.77 -6.52
#